data_5b8909cc639983df28ebe22eb8e0716a
#
_entry.id   5b8909cc639983df28ebe22eb8e0716a
#
_cell.length_a   1.000
_cell.length_b   1.000
_cell.length_c   1.000
_cell.angle_alpha   90.00
_cell.angle_beta   90.00
_cell.angle_gamma   90.00
#
_symmetry.space_group_name_H-M   'P 1'
#
loop_
_entity.id
_entity.type
_entity.pdbx_description
1 polymer ?
#
loop_
_entity_poly.entity_id
_entity_poly.type
_entity_poly.pdbx_seq_one_letter_code
_entity_poly.pdbx_strand_id
1 'polypeptide(L)'
;MPLLALSAQQEPMNLLLITVDDMSCDSVGVYGSKLEGTTPVMDRLAAQSLRFEHAHVTVGNCNPCRNVMFSGLISHNNKVEGFYKVPDPGWPHMVDLLKDAGYYTGIHGKVTHSSPYQPYAWDDDLTISPSGERAHIKDAKAYGASTSRGIEKAKKAGKPFFLSINISDPHKPFWTQVRGGGEDPYIPSRIFSAEEVPVPGFLFEDPEVREELALYYSSVRRGDDCLGAVLKALRQSGAWENTMVIFLSDHGMPLPFAKTQLYHHSTRTPLMVRVPGVTQAGKVDKRHMVSVVDLLPTVLEALGLEPLDRQDGRSFYPALKGEKMEGWDYVIKQYHENAGRSRDPMRAIQTKKYLYLFNPWSNGERIFATATNGTVTCKRMIALAEEDEEMNKRLELYRFRVPEELYQVNQDPDCLNNLIDYASKEKERIRLEGLLEEWMVRTKDPILETFRNRDDPELVEAYVQELEAEANARRIANKPKSPKKAQPKKKP
;
A
#
# COMPACT_ATOMS: atom_id res chain seq x y z
N MET A 1 46.34 -19.22 31.97
CA MET A 1 44.87 -19.38 31.81
C MET A 1 44.42 -18.41 30.73
N PRO A 2 43.93 -18.86 29.54
CA PRO A 2 43.38 -17.96 28.57
C PRO A 2 42.01 -17.50 29.05
N LEU A 3 41.81 -16.17 29.16
CA LEU A 3 40.48 -15.59 29.29
C LEU A 3 39.67 -15.92 28.04
N LEU A 4 38.68 -16.80 28.19
CA LEU A 4 37.59 -16.92 27.20
C LEU A 4 36.87 -15.55 27.18
N ALA A 5 37.08 -14.79 26.11
CA ALA A 5 36.24 -13.67 25.80
C ALA A 5 34.83 -14.24 25.55
N LEU A 6 33.91 -14.05 26.50
CA LEU A 6 32.48 -14.19 26.23
C LEU A 6 32.18 -13.19 25.09
N SER A 7 31.91 -13.71 23.87
CA SER A 7 31.30 -12.90 22.83
C SER A 7 29.96 -12.43 23.41
N ALA A 8 29.83 -11.14 23.66
CA ALA A 8 28.55 -10.56 24.00
C ALA A 8 27.58 -10.94 22.86
N GLN A 9 26.63 -11.83 23.16
CA GLN A 9 25.58 -12.19 22.23
C GLN A 9 24.84 -10.89 21.91
N GLN A 10 24.93 -10.44 20.68
CA GLN A 10 24.28 -9.21 20.24
C GLN A 10 22.76 -9.36 20.50
N GLU A 11 22.16 -8.43 21.24
CA GLU A 11 20.74 -8.47 21.54
C GLU A 11 19.95 -8.53 20.21
N PRO A 12 18.90 -9.36 20.12
CA PRO A 12 18.06 -9.45 18.93
C PRO A 12 17.52 -8.07 18.55
N MET A 13 17.62 -7.71 17.27
CA MET A 13 17.15 -6.43 16.76
C MET A 13 15.62 -6.36 16.80
N ASN A 14 15.08 -5.25 17.27
CA ASN A 14 13.63 -4.98 17.22
C ASN A 14 13.21 -4.55 15.81
N LEU A 15 11.92 -4.75 15.50
CA LEU A 15 11.30 -4.28 14.26
C LEU A 15 10.15 -3.31 14.55
N LEU A 16 10.20 -2.11 13.97
CA LEU A 16 9.10 -1.15 13.93
C LEU A 16 8.73 -0.90 12.47
N LEU A 17 7.61 -1.48 12.03
CA LEU A 17 7.03 -1.27 10.71
C LEU A 17 5.92 -0.21 10.82
N ILE A 18 6.11 0.91 10.13
CA ILE A 18 5.17 2.05 10.13
C ILE A 18 4.60 2.20 8.73
N THR A 19 3.30 2.16 8.62
CA THR A 19 2.60 2.46 7.36
C THR A 19 1.71 3.66 7.52
N VAL A 20 1.63 4.49 6.48
CA VAL A 20 0.57 5.49 6.30
C VAL A 20 -0.41 4.97 5.25
N ASP A 21 -1.65 5.44 5.28
CA ASP A 21 -2.75 4.94 4.44
C ASP A 21 -3.17 6.00 3.41
N ASP A 22 -3.15 5.64 2.13
CA ASP A 22 -3.58 6.54 1.04
C ASP A 22 -2.64 7.76 0.81
N MET A 23 -1.32 7.64 1.02
CA MET A 23 -0.39 8.77 0.83
C MET A 23 0.42 8.63 -0.47
N SER A 24 0.22 9.54 -1.41
CA SER A 24 1.07 9.61 -2.60
C SER A 24 2.53 9.90 -2.24
N CYS A 25 3.44 9.27 -2.97
CA CYS A 25 4.88 9.43 -2.76
C CYS A 25 5.33 10.89 -2.89
N ASP A 26 4.83 11.60 -3.87
CA ASP A 26 5.11 13.02 -4.14
C ASP A 26 4.43 14.00 -3.18
N SER A 27 3.61 13.52 -2.24
CA SER A 27 3.12 14.33 -1.11
C SER A 27 4.16 14.48 0.00
N VAL A 28 5.25 13.69 -0.03
CA VAL A 28 6.33 13.70 0.96
C VAL A 28 7.45 14.64 0.52
N GLY A 29 7.91 15.52 1.42
CA GLY A 29 8.91 16.57 1.12
C GLY A 29 10.15 16.04 0.40
N VAL A 30 10.85 15.06 1.00
CA VAL A 30 12.07 14.46 0.42
C VAL A 30 11.84 13.66 -0.87
N TYR A 31 10.59 13.40 -1.26
CA TYR A 31 10.23 12.76 -2.53
C TYR A 31 9.73 13.75 -3.58
N GLY A 32 9.83 15.04 -3.31
CA GLY A 32 9.57 16.11 -4.28
C GLY A 32 8.22 16.79 -4.15
N SER A 33 7.60 16.77 -2.96
CA SER A 33 6.40 17.58 -2.70
C SER A 33 6.67 19.04 -3.06
N LYS A 34 5.79 19.60 -3.88
CA LYS A 34 5.83 21.02 -4.24
C LYS A 34 5.28 21.93 -3.13
N LEU A 35 4.64 21.33 -2.12
CA LEU A 35 4.07 22.04 -0.99
C LEU A 35 5.05 22.02 0.20
N GLU A 36 5.61 23.16 0.51
CA GLU A 36 6.60 23.29 1.59
C GLU A 36 6.02 22.92 2.95
N GLY A 37 6.81 22.20 3.74
CA GLY A 37 6.45 21.85 5.11
C GLY A 37 5.34 20.82 5.24
N THR A 38 5.10 20.01 4.22
CA THR A 38 4.09 18.95 4.24
C THR A 38 4.44 17.86 5.26
N THR A 39 5.68 17.36 5.26
CA THR A 39 6.08 16.17 6.04
C THR A 39 7.45 16.31 6.74
N PRO A 40 7.66 17.31 7.63
CA PRO A 40 8.95 17.54 8.23
C PRO A 40 9.44 16.41 9.15
N VAL A 41 8.59 15.56 9.69
CA VAL A 41 9.00 14.39 10.49
C VAL A 41 9.50 13.28 9.58
N MET A 42 8.78 12.98 8.48
CA MET A 42 9.22 12.03 7.47
C MET A 42 10.55 12.44 6.85
N ASP A 43 10.73 13.73 6.58
CA ASP A 43 11.99 14.28 6.04
C ASP A 43 13.16 14.10 7.02
N ARG A 44 12.92 14.27 8.32
CA ARG A 44 13.93 13.96 9.35
C ARG A 44 14.21 12.47 9.49
N LEU A 45 13.20 11.61 9.29
CA LEU A 45 13.40 10.16 9.29
C LEU A 45 14.23 9.74 8.05
N ALA A 46 13.96 10.30 6.89
CA ALA A 46 14.73 10.07 5.67
C ALA A 46 16.22 10.43 5.84
N ALA A 47 16.52 11.54 6.55
CA ALA A 47 17.89 11.94 6.87
C ALA A 47 18.64 10.93 7.78
N GLN A 48 17.92 9.97 8.40
CA GLN A 48 18.46 8.92 9.28
C GLN A 48 18.31 7.51 8.68
N SER A 49 17.84 7.42 7.45
CA SER A 49 17.48 6.16 6.76
C SER A 49 18.16 6.08 5.40
N LEU A 50 18.14 4.88 4.79
CA LEU A 50 18.24 4.73 3.34
C LEU A 50 16.86 4.94 2.74
N ARG A 51 16.74 5.80 1.73
CA ARG A 51 15.52 6.08 0.99
C ARG A 51 15.61 5.46 -0.40
N PHE A 52 14.55 4.74 -0.81
CA PHE A 52 14.45 4.22 -2.18
C PHE A 52 13.69 5.21 -3.07
N GLU A 53 14.30 5.60 -4.21
CA GLU A 53 13.66 6.49 -5.20
C GLU A 53 12.58 5.77 -5.99
N HIS A 54 12.76 4.48 -6.24
CA HIS A 54 11.91 3.64 -7.09
C HIS A 54 11.31 2.48 -6.30
N ALA A 55 10.58 2.79 -5.23
CA ALA A 55 9.80 1.82 -4.49
C ALA A 55 8.34 1.84 -4.95
N HIS A 56 7.76 0.65 -5.11
CA HIS A 56 6.38 0.49 -5.55
C HIS A 56 5.62 -0.51 -4.68
N VAL A 57 4.32 -0.31 -4.56
CA VAL A 57 3.43 -1.35 -4.06
C VAL A 57 3.01 -2.26 -5.22
N THR A 58 2.75 -3.54 -4.90
CA THR A 58 2.27 -4.50 -5.89
C THR A 58 0.82 -4.24 -6.26
N VAL A 59 0.02 -3.77 -5.30
CA VAL A 59 -1.43 -3.55 -5.45
C VAL A 59 -1.81 -2.17 -4.94
N GLY A 60 -2.43 -1.32 -5.77
CA GLY A 60 -2.91 0.01 -5.39
C GLY A 60 -4.17 -0.02 -4.51
N ASN A 61 -4.26 -0.95 -3.54
CA ASN A 61 -5.41 -1.11 -2.65
C ASN A 61 -5.02 -1.72 -1.31
N CYS A 62 -5.56 -1.21 -0.19
CA CYS A 62 -5.04 -1.44 1.17
C CYS A 62 -4.94 -2.92 1.57
N ASN A 63 -6.06 -3.68 1.60
CA ASN A 63 -6.06 -5.04 2.11
C ASN A 63 -5.15 -5.99 1.31
N PRO A 64 -5.26 -6.07 -0.03
CA PRO A 64 -4.35 -6.89 -0.83
C PRO A 64 -2.89 -6.46 -0.69
N CYS A 65 -2.59 -5.16 -0.76
CA CYS A 65 -1.23 -4.65 -0.63
C CYS A 65 -0.57 -5.06 0.70
N ARG A 66 -1.28 -4.88 1.81
CA ARG A 66 -0.76 -5.25 3.14
C ARG A 66 -0.53 -6.75 3.28
N ASN A 67 -1.40 -7.58 2.69
CA ASN A 67 -1.20 -9.03 2.70
C ASN A 67 -0.04 -9.47 1.81
N VAL A 68 0.23 -8.80 0.69
CA VAL A 68 1.47 -9.01 -0.08
C VAL A 68 2.71 -8.67 0.75
N MET A 69 2.70 -7.52 1.43
CA MET A 69 3.78 -7.05 2.29
C MET A 69 4.12 -8.04 3.42
N PHE A 70 3.10 -8.57 4.08
CA PHE A 70 3.27 -9.44 5.24
C PHE A 70 3.51 -10.92 4.88
N SER A 71 3.13 -11.37 3.68
CA SER A 71 3.32 -12.75 3.24
C SER A 71 4.54 -12.98 2.35
N GLY A 72 5.09 -11.91 1.71
CA GLY A 72 6.10 -12.06 0.67
C GLY A 72 5.60 -12.77 -0.59
N LEU A 73 4.27 -12.93 -0.71
CA LEU A 73 3.59 -13.56 -1.83
C LEU A 73 2.66 -12.56 -2.53
N ILE A 74 2.63 -12.60 -3.86
CA ILE A 74 1.69 -11.82 -4.67
C ILE A 74 0.24 -12.26 -4.45
N SER A 75 -0.75 -11.43 -4.81
CA SER A 75 -2.14 -11.62 -4.38
C SER A 75 -2.75 -12.94 -4.84
N HIS A 76 -2.52 -13.41 -6.06
CA HIS A 76 -3.07 -14.70 -6.51
C HIS A 76 -2.40 -15.90 -5.82
N ASN A 77 -1.16 -15.75 -5.32
CA ASN A 77 -0.47 -16.79 -4.55
C ASN A 77 -0.84 -16.77 -3.06
N ASN A 78 -1.08 -15.57 -2.49
CA ASN A 78 -1.54 -15.45 -1.10
C ASN A 78 -3.07 -15.46 -0.99
N LYS A 79 -3.81 -15.58 -2.08
CA LYS A 79 -5.29 -15.66 -2.15
C LYS A 79 -6.03 -14.43 -1.62
N VAL A 80 -5.33 -13.35 -1.27
CA VAL A 80 -5.95 -12.10 -0.77
C VAL A 80 -5.99 -11.08 -1.91
N GLU A 81 -6.97 -11.27 -2.80
CA GLU A 81 -7.14 -10.45 -3.99
C GLU A 81 -8.07 -9.24 -3.78
N GLY A 82 -8.83 -9.23 -2.68
CA GLY A 82 -9.83 -8.22 -2.34
C GLY A 82 -10.03 -8.07 -0.83
N PHE A 83 -11.21 -7.61 -0.42
CA PHE A 83 -11.56 -7.35 0.98
C PHE A 83 -12.35 -8.51 1.60
N TYR A 84 -11.74 -9.68 1.66
CA TYR A 84 -12.33 -10.86 2.28
C TYR A 84 -11.30 -11.62 3.11
N LYS A 85 -11.80 -12.52 3.96
CA LYS A 85 -10.95 -13.35 4.81
C LYS A 85 -10.52 -14.62 4.08
N VAL A 86 -9.32 -15.06 4.37
CA VAL A 86 -8.76 -16.35 3.98
C VAL A 86 -8.48 -17.12 5.26
N PRO A 87 -9.44 -17.91 5.78
CA PRO A 87 -9.34 -18.55 7.11
C PRO A 87 -8.15 -19.48 7.27
N ASP A 88 -7.81 -20.19 6.21
CA ASP A 88 -6.62 -21.05 6.12
C ASP A 88 -5.80 -20.62 4.91
N PRO A 89 -4.84 -19.71 5.12
CA PRO A 89 -4.02 -19.21 4.03
C PRO A 89 -3.09 -20.28 3.42
N GLY A 90 -2.60 -21.22 4.22
CA GLY A 90 -1.63 -22.23 3.79
C GLY A 90 -0.21 -21.69 3.60
N TRP A 91 0.09 -20.50 4.15
CA TRP A 91 1.42 -19.90 4.23
C TRP A 91 1.58 -19.14 5.55
N PRO A 92 2.80 -19.02 6.11
CA PRO A 92 3.04 -18.20 7.27
C PRO A 92 3.00 -16.72 6.92
N HIS A 93 2.53 -15.93 7.87
CA HIS A 93 2.50 -14.46 7.79
C HIS A 93 3.65 -13.88 8.62
N MET A 94 4.13 -12.67 8.32
CA MET A 94 5.23 -12.03 9.05
C MET A 94 5.05 -12.08 10.57
N VAL A 95 3.81 -11.90 11.06
CA VAL A 95 3.52 -11.95 12.49
C VAL A 95 3.73 -13.37 13.08
N ASP A 96 3.36 -14.40 12.33
CA ASP A 96 3.55 -15.79 12.77
C ASP A 96 5.05 -16.11 12.90
N LEU A 97 5.82 -15.79 11.84
CA LEU A 97 7.26 -16.05 11.77
C LEU A 97 8.03 -15.33 12.87
N LEU A 98 7.73 -14.06 13.12
CA LEU A 98 8.41 -13.29 14.16
C LEU A 98 8.00 -13.74 15.57
N LYS A 99 6.75 -14.17 15.76
CA LYS A 99 6.29 -14.75 17.00
C LYS A 99 6.99 -16.08 17.29
N ASP A 100 7.13 -16.94 16.30
CA ASP A 100 7.87 -18.20 16.39
C ASP A 100 9.36 -17.97 16.66
N ALA A 101 9.93 -16.88 16.14
CA ALA A 101 11.29 -16.43 16.44
C ALA A 101 11.44 -15.77 17.83
N GLY A 102 10.39 -15.76 18.66
CA GLY A 102 10.42 -15.28 20.04
C GLY A 102 10.11 -13.79 20.23
N TYR A 103 9.66 -13.08 19.19
CA TYR A 103 9.28 -11.67 19.30
C TYR A 103 7.94 -11.50 20.04
N TYR A 104 7.83 -10.43 20.81
CA TYR A 104 6.54 -9.88 21.20
C TYR A 104 5.95 -9.12 20.01
N THR A 105 4.69 -9.38 19.68
CA THR A 105 4.04 -8.81 18.47
C THR A 105 2.87 -7.92 18.84
N GLY A 106 2.91 -6.68 18.37
CA GLY A 106 1.84 -5.70 18.60
C GLY A 106 1.42 -4.97 17.33
N ILE A 107 0.12 -4.71 17.18
CA ILE A 107 -0.42 -3.98 16.04
C ILE A 107 -1.31 -2.81 16.50
N HIS A 108 -1.15 -1.64 15.87
CA HIS A 108 -2.07 -0.51 16.02
C HIS A 108 -2.66 -0.15 14.66
N GLY A 109 -3.99 -0.14 14.57
CA GLY A 109 -4.72 0.16 13.33
C GLY A 109 -4.63 -0.95 12.27
N LYS A 110 -5.56 -0.93 11.31
CA LYS A 110 -5.58 -1.86 10.14
C LYS A 110 -5.45 -3.37 10.47
N VAL A 111 -5.86 -3.79 11.66
CA VAL A 111 -5.72 -5.20 12.12
C VAL A 111 -6.33 -6.18 11.12
N THR A 112 -7.55 -5.90 10.64
CA THR A 112 -8.27 -6.75 9.67
C THR A 112 -7.68 -6.73 8.27
N HIS A 113 -6.88 -5.72 7.92
CA HIS A 113 -6.21 -5.61 6.62
C HIS A 113 -4.79 -6.16 6.66
N SER A 114 -4.23 -6.36 7.85
CA SER A 114 -2.86 -6.83 8.03
C SER A 114 -2.78 -8.31 8.45
N SER A 115 -3.93 -8.99 8.51
CA SER A 115 -4.01 -10.43 8.77
C SER A 115 -5.28 -10.98 8.12
N PRO A 116 -5.16 -11.94 7.19
CA PRO A 116 -6.31 -12.46 6.45
C PRO A 116 -7.16 -13.45 7.23
N TYR A 117 -6.66 -14.02 8.33
CA TYR A 117 -7.27 -15.07 9.15
C TYR A 117 -7.69 -14.59 10.54
N GLN A 118 -8.48 -15.39 11.23
CA GLN A 118 -8.88 -15.22 12.64
C GLN A 118 -8.84 -16.57 13.38
N PRO A 119 -8.48 -16.57 14.71
CA PRO A 119 -8.04 -15.41 15.49
C PRO A 119 -6.70 -14.86 15.00
N TYR A 120 -6.46 -13.55 15.16
CA TYR A 120 -5.20 -12.93 14.76
C TYR A 120 -4.04 -13.40 15.63
N ALA A 121 -2.87 -13.63 15.04
CA ALA A 121 -1.68 -14.09 15.73
C ALA A 121 -0.99 -13.02 16.63
N TRP A 122 -1.37 -11.75 16.53
CA TRP A 122 -0.82 -10.66 17.33
C TRP A 122 -1.00 -10.91 18.81
N ASP A 123 0.05 -10.68 19.62
CA ASP A 123 -0.05 -10.75 21.08
C ASP A 123 -0.95 -9.63 21.62
N ASP A 124 -0.94 -8.44 20.98
CA ASP A 124 -1.78 -7.30 21.36
C ASP A 124 -2.34 -6.51 20.16
N ASP A 125 -3.64 -6.24 20.19
CA ASP A 125 -4.25 -5.12 19.43
C ASP A 125 -4.04 -3.83 20.22
N LEU A 126 -2.96 -3.12 19.91
CA LEU A 126 -2.60 -1.86 20.55
C LEU A 126 -3.56 -0.70 20.21
N THR A 127 -4.51 -0.91 19.27
CA THR A 127 -5.59 0.04 19.01
C THR A 127 -6.55 0.12 20.21
N ILE A 128 -6.62 -0.94 20.99
CA ILE A 128 -7.46 -0.99 22.20
C ILE A 128 -6.62 -0.52 23.39
N SER A 129 -7.13 0.45 24.13
CA SER A 129 -6.48 0.95 25.35
C SER A 129 -6.58 -0.09 26.50
N PRO A 130 -5.83 0.06 27.59
CA PRO A 130 -5.99 -0.80 28.77
C PRO A 130 -7.39 -0.73 29.42
N SER A 131 -8.14 0.38 29.21
CA SER A 131 -9.53 0.52 29.63
C SER A 131 -10.54 -0.17 28.71
N GLY A 132 -10.08 -0.77 27.58
CA GLY A 132 -10.95 -1.41 26.59
C GLY A 132 -11.49 -0.45 25.52
N GLU A 133 -11.11 0.82 25.55
CA GLU A 133 -11.55 1.81 24.58
C GLU A 133 -10.70 1.73 23.29
N ARG A 134 -11.36 1.87 22.14
CA ARG A 134 -10.64 1.95 20.86
C ARG A 134 -10.09 3.37 20.67
N ALA A 135 -8.77 3.45 20.47
CA ALA A 135 -8.09 4.69 20.12
C ALA A 135 -8.66 5.30 18.83
N HIS A 136 -8.79 6.61 18.81
CA HIS A 136 -9.22 7.29 17.58
C HIS A 136 -8.09 7.26 16.54
N ILE A 137 -8.45 6.91 15.29
CA ILE A 137 -7.50 6.67 14.21
C ILE A 137 -6.76 7.91 13.69
N LYS A 138 -7.09 9.10 14.20
CA LYS A 138 -6.49 10.40 13.85
C LYS A 138 -5.74 11.04 15.03
N ASP A 139 -5.68 10.37 16.18
CA ASP A 139 -5.07 10.90 17.40
C ASP A 139 -3.57 10.58 17.49
N ALA A 140 -2.73 11.57 17.24
CA ALA A 140 -1.28 11.43 17.37
C ALA A 140 -0.82 10.96 18.76
N LYS A 141 -1.50 11.40 19.84
CA LYS A 141 -1.19 10.98 21.21
C LYS A 141 -1.45 9.48 21.40
N ALA A 142 -2.53 8.96 20.80
CA ALA A 142 -2.87 7.55 20.87
C ALA A 142 -1.81 6.67 20.18
N TYR A 143 -1.28 7.10 19.02
CA TYR A 143 -0.17 6.40 18.34
C TYR A 143 1.08 6.34 19.21
N GLY A 144 1.48 7.45 19.84
CA GLY A 144 2.61 7.48 20.75
C GLY A 144 2.41 6.58 21.97
N ALA A 145 1.25 6.67 22.62
CA ALA A 145 0.91 5.84 23.79
C ALA A 145 0.88 4.35 23.47
N SER A 146 0.31 3.97 22.33
CA SER A 146 0.28 2.58 21.84
C SER A 146 1.68 2.05 21.59
N THR A 147 2.55 2.84 20.97
CA THR A 147 3.95 2.47 20.70
C THR A 147 4.71 2.26 22.02
N SER A 148 4.62 3.21 22.97
CA SER A 148 5.24 3.08 24.30
C SER A 148 4.76 1.81 25.00
N ARG A 149 3.45 1.57 25.03
CA ARG A 149 2.85 0.38 25.68
C ARG A 149 3.35 -0.93 25.05
N GLY A 150 3.44 -1.01 23.72
CA GLY A 150 3.96 -2.20 23.03
C GLY A 150 5.42 -2.48 23.41
N ILE A 151 6.28 -1.44 23.41
CA ILE A 151 7.68 -1.54 23.80
C ILE A 151 7.82 -1.95 25.27
N GLU A 152 7.04 -1.35 26.16
CA GLU A 152 7.06 -1.69 27.60
C GLU A 152 6.68 -3.15 27.86
N LYS A 153 5.63 -3.64 27.17
CA LYS A 153 5.20 -5.04 27.27
C LYS A 153 6.28 -6.02 26.77
N ALA A 154 6.93 -5.70 25.65
CA ALA A 154 8.04 -6.49 25.13
C ALA A 154 9.20 -6.53 26.12
N LYS A 155 9.61 -5.40 26.66
CA LYS A 155 10.66 -5.29 27.69
C LYS A 155 10.30 -6.10 28.94
N LYS A 156 9.06 -5.99 29.43
CA LYS A 156 8.59 -6.76 30.58
C LYS A 156 8.61 -8.28 30.33
N ALA A 157 8.36 -8.68 29.07
CA ALA A 157 8.43 -10.08 28.65
C ALA A 157 9.87 -10.58 28.39
N GLY A 158 10.87 -9.68 28.41
CA GLY A 158 12.26 -10.02 28.05
C GLY A 158 12.43 -10.42 26.58
N LYS A 159 11.60 -9.88 25.67
CA LYS A 159 11.55 -10.23 24.26
C LYS A 159 11.91 -9.03 23.36
N PRO A 160 12.53 -9.26 22.20
CA PRO A 160 12.52 -8.25 21.14
C PRO A 160 11.08 -8.00 20.70
N PHE A 161 10.81 -6.81 20.14
CA PHE A 161 9.46 -6.52 19.64
C PHE A 161 9.39 -6.46 18.11
N PHE A 162 8.25 -6.86 17.60
CA PHE A 162 7.72 -6.48 16.31
C PHE A 162 6.45 -5.64 16.51
N LEU A 163 6.54 -4.34 16.23
CA LEU A 163 5.38 -3.47 16.25
C LEU A 163 5.02 -3.02 14.83
N SER A 164 3.77 -3.25 14.44
CA SER A 164 3.16 -2.73 13.22
C SER A 164 2.25 -1.56 13.58
N ILE A 165 2.68 -0.34 13.25
CA ILE A 165 1.93 0.89 13.54
C ILE A 165 1.38 1.43 12.22
N ASN A 166 0.06 1.37 12.07
CA ASN A 166 -0.63 1.73 10.84
C ASN A 166 -1.37 3.05 11.02
N ILE A 167 -0.74 4.15 10.60
CA ILE A 167 -1.28 5.50 10.66
C ILE A 167 -2.37 5.63 9.60
N SER A 168 -3.57 6.03 10.04
CA SER A 168 -4.74 6.06 9.16
C SER A 168 -4.76 7.27 8.22
N ASP A 169 -4.07 8.37 8.54
CA ASP A 169 -3.98 9.51 7.65
C ASP A 169 -2.98 9.24 6.50
N PRO A 170 -3.27 9.82 5.30
CA PRO A 170 -4.41 10.67 4.92
C PRO A 170 -5.65 9.93 4.39
N HIS A 171 -5.88 8.66 4.71
CA HIS A 171 -7.12 7.97 4.35
C HIS A 171 -8.37 8.73 4.83
N LYS A 172 -9.41 8.77 4.01
CA LYS A 172 -10.71 9.40 4.35
C LYS A 172 -11.33 8.81 5.64
N PRO A 173 -12.05 9.59 6.43
CA PRO A 173 -12.35 11.00 6.23
C PRO A 173 -11.12 11.89 6.39
N PHE A 174 -10.99 12.91 5.52
CA PHE A 174 -9.96 13.92 5.67
C PHE A 174 -10.20 14.80 6.89
N TRP A 175 -9.21 15.62 7.26
CA TRP A 175 -9.37 16.60 8.31
C TRP A 175 -10.61 17.47 8.04
N THR A 176 -11.37 17.79 9.06
CA THR A 176 -12.71 18.41 9.06
C THR A 176 -13.88 17.55 8.54
N GLN A 177 -13.64 16.45 7.85
CA GLN A 177 -14.70 15.56 7.35
C GLN A 177 -15.16 14.58 8.44
N VAL A 178 -15.72 15.09 9.54
CA VAL A 178 -16.18 14.27 10.67
C VAL A 178 -17.50 13.55 10.33
N ARG A 179 -17.53 12.22 10.51
CA ARG A 179 -18.78 11.45 10.33
C ARG A 179 -19.81 11.90 11.35
N GLY A 180 -20.97 12.32 10.87
CA GLY A 180 -22.05 12.83 11.70
C GLY A 180 -21.99 14.34 11.95
N GLY A 181 -21.00 15.04 11.39
CA GLY A 181 -20.80 16.48 11.55
C GLY A 181 -20.06 16.85 12.83
N GLY A 182 -19.83 18.13 13.04
CA GLY A 182 -19.12 18.68 14.20
C GLY A 182 -17.66 19.03 13.90
N GLU A 183 -16.96 19.55 14.89
CA GLU A 183 -15.55 19.90 14.79
C GLU A 183 -14.65 18.66 14.91
N ASP A 184 -13.58 18.62 14.11
CA ASP A 184 -12.54 17.60 14.23
C ASP A 184 -11.55 17.99 15.35
N PRO A 185 -11.49 17.26 16.47
CA PRO A 185 -10.62 17.63 17.60
C PRO A 185 -9.14 17.33 17.32
N TYR A 186 -8.83 16.61 16.25
CA TYR A 186 -7.46 16.17 15.90
C TYR A 186 -6.89 17.10 14.86
N ILE A 187 -6.54 18.32 15.27
CA ILE A 187 -6.07 19.39 14.40
C ILE A 187 -4.64 19.08 13.91
N PRO A 188 -4.38 19.12 12.59
CA PRO A 188 -3.02 19.05 12.06
C PRO A 188 -2.15 20.22 12.57
N SER A 189 -0.86 20.00 12.78
CA SER A 189 0.06 21.06 13.20
C SER A 189 0.27 22.15 12.13
N ARG A 190 -0.14 21.90 10.89
CA ARG A 190 -0.32 22.89 9.81
C ARG A 190 -1.54 22.53 8.99
N ILE A 191 -2.34 23.52 8.68
CA ILE A 191 -3.49 23.47 7.78
C ILE A 191 -3.10 24.18 6.49
N PHE A 192 -3.46 23.60 5.36
CA PHE A 192 -3.19 24.17 4.03
C PHE A 192 -4.48 24.69 3.41
N SER A 193 -4.39 25.81 2.69
CA SER A 193 -5.51 26.36 1.93
C SER A 193 -5.56 25.84 0.49
N ALA A 194 -6.69 26.05 -0.18
CA ALA A 194 -6.88 25.65 -1.57
C ALA A 194 -5.90 26.35 -2.54
N GLU A 195 -5.48 27.59 -2.20
CA GLU A 195 -4.53 28.38 -3.00
C GLU A 195 -3.09 27.86 -2.89
N GLU A 196 -2.72 27.27 -1.72
CA GLU A 196 -1.36 26.78 -1.48
C GLU A 196 -1.10 25.43 -2.15
N VAL A 197 -2.13 24.56 -2.24
CA VAL A 197 -1.92 23.17 -2.64
C VAL A 197 -1.67 23.01 -4.13
N PRO A 198 -0.70 22.17 -4.53
CA PRO A 198 -0.51 21.83 -5.92
C PRO A 198 -1.60 20.88 -6.39
N VAL A 199 -2.08 21.04 -7.61
CA VAL A 199 -2.89 20.03 -8.27
C VAL A 199 -1.96 19.06 -9.00
N PRO A 200 -2.01 17.74 -8.68
CA PRO A 200 -1.24 16.72 -9.42
C PRO A 200 -1.64 16.70 -10.90
N GLY A 201 -0.67 16.44 -11.81
CA GLY A 201 -0.92 16.49 -13.23
C GLY A 201 -1.92 15.43 -13.75
N PHE A 202 -2.13 14.34 -13.02
CA PHE A 202 -3.18 13.35 -13.34
C PHE A 202 -4.61 13.81 -12.95
N LEU A 203 -4.74 14.92 -12.21
CA LEU A 203 -6.00 15.61 -11.93
C LEU A 203 -6.15 16.85 -12.82
N PHE A 204 -7.11 17.69 -12.54
CA PHE A 204 -7.43 18.90 -13.30
C PHE A 204 -7.66 20.10 -12.38
N GLU A 205 -7.44 21.30 -12.89
CA GLU A 205 -7.67 22.55 -12.16
C GLU A 205 -9.18 22.80 -12.02
N ASP A 206 -9.62 22.88 -10.77
CA ASP A 206 -10.99 23.21 -10.39
C ASP A 206 -10.99 23.68 -8.92
N PRO A 207 -11.76 24.70 -8.53
CA PRO A 207 -11.80 25.20 -7.17
C PRO A 207 -12.19 24.12 -6.12
N GLU A 208 -13.18 23.28 -6.40
CA GLU A 208 -13.62 22.22 -5.48
C GLU A 208 -12.57 21.10 -5.37
N VAL A 209 -11.83 20.82 -6.45
CA VAL A 209 -10.70 19.88 -6.42
C VAL A 209 -9.57 20.41 -5.54
N ARG A 210 -9.27 21.71 -5.62
CA ARG A 210 -8.28 22.33 -4.73
C ARG A 210 -8.71 22.30 -3.27
N GLU A 211 -9.99 22.51 -2.97
CA GLU A 211 -10.52 22.36 -1.61
C GLU A 211 -10.36 20.90 -1.10
N GLU A 212 -10.72 19.90 -1.90
CA GLU A 212 -10.50 18.48 -1.52
C GLU A 212 -9.01 18.17 -1.30
N LEU A 213 -8.11 18.72 -2.13
CA LEU A 213 -6.67 18.59 -1.99
C LEU A 213 -6.13 19.29 -0.73
N ALA A 214 -6.66 20.46 -0.37
CA ALA A 214 -6.29 21.16 0.87
C ALA A 214 -6.59 20.31 2.12
N LEU A 215 -7.75 19.66 2.14
CA LEU A 215 -8.12 18.73 3.20
C LEU A 215 -7.22 17.47 3.20
N TYR A 216 -6.89 16.95 2.01
CA TYR A 216 -5.95 15.84 1.87
C TYR A 216 -4.56 16.21 2.40
N TYR A 217 -3.95 17.31 1.96
CA TYR A 217 -2.61 17.72 2.40
C TYR A 217 -2.56 18.07 3.88
N SER A 218 -3.63 18.66 4.43
CA SER A 218 -3.76 18.87 5.88
C SER A 218 -3.81 17.52 6.63
N SER A 219 -4.46 16.51 6.06
CA SER A 219 -4.44 15.15 6.60
C SER A 219 -3.08 14.47 6.45
N VAL A 220 -2.33 14.72 5.36
CA VAL A 220 -0.93 14.28 5.22
C VAL A 220 -0.09 14.84 6.37
N ARG A 221 -0.25 16.14 6.69
CA ARG A 221 0.44 16.77 7.82
C ARG A 221 0.08 16.13 9.15
N ARG A 222 -1.20 15.80 9.39
CA ARG A 222 -1.62 15.09 10.61
C ARG A 222 -1.02 13.68 10.68
N GLY A 223 -0.89 12.99 9.55
CA GLY A 223 -0.17 11.72 9.47
C GLY A 223 1.30 11.85 9.86
N ASP A 224 1.96 12.93 9.44
CA ASP A 224 3.33 13.26 9.84
C ASP A 224 3.45 13.55 11.35
N ASP A 225 2.46 14.24 11.95
CA ASP A 225 2.38 14.45 13.39
C ASP A 225 2.22 13.12 14.16
N CYS A 226 1.41 12.19 13.65
CA CYS A 226 1.28 10.84 14.20
C CYS A 226 2.61 10.08 14.16
N LEU A 227 3.33 10.13 13.04
CA LEU A 227 4.69 9.56 12.94
C LEU A 227 5.63 10.19 13.96
N GLY A 228 5.53 11.50 14.17
CA GLY A 228 6.32 12.21 15.18
C GLY A 228 6.14 11.64 16.59
N ALA A 229 4.88 11.34 16.96
CA ALA A 229 4.57 10.74 18.24
C ALA A 229 5.11 9.31 18.39
N VAL A 230 5.01 8.49 17.33
CA VAL A 230 5.57 7.12 17.28
C VAL A 230 7.09 7.13 17.47
N LEU A 231 7.80 7.95 16.66
CA LEU A 231 9.25 8.03 16.73
C LEU A 231 9.76 8.63 18.06
N LYS A 232 8.99 9.57 18.64
CA LYS A 232 9.28 10.09 19.99
C LYS A 232 9.20 8.98 21.04
N ALA A 233 8.14 8.16 20.99
CA ALA A 233 7.95 7.03 21.91
C ALA A 233 9.11 6.02 21.80
N LEU A 234 9.52 5.67 20.57
CA LEU A 234 10.66 4.77 20.34
C LEU A 234 11.96 5.35 20.92
N ARG A 235 12.27 6.62 20.69
CA ARG A 235 13.48 7.27 21.25
C ARG A 235 13.44 7.33 22.78
N GLN A 236 12.32 7.73 23.35
CA GLN A 236 12.17 7.81 24.81
C GLN A 236 12.27 6.45 25.50
N SER A 237 11.92 5.37 24.81
CA SER A 237 12.11 4.02 25.34
C SER A 237 13.57 3.56 25.42
N GLY A 238 14.51 4.27 24.77
CA GLY A 238 15.92 3.87 24.64
C GLY A 238 16.17 2.76 23.60
N ALA A 239 15.14 2.28 22.89
CA ALA A 239 15.28 1.17 21.93
C ALA A 239 15.68 1.63 20.51
N TRP A 240 15.81 2.94 20.26
CA TRP A 240 16.12 3.48 18.93
C TRP A 240 17.36 2.85 18.29
N GLU A 241 18.44 2.67 19.04
CA GLU A 241 19.71 2.16 18.49
C GLU A 241 19.72 0.65 18.25
N ASN A 242 18.69 -0.08 18.72
CA ASN A 242 18.52 -1.52 18.46
C ASN A 242 17.21 -1.82 17.74
N THR A 243 16.70 -0.88 16.91
CA THR A 243 15.44 -1.07 16.19
C THR A 243 15.62 -0.82 14.70
N MET A 244 15.29 -1.83 13.88
CA MET A 244 15.03 -1.64 12.46
C MET A 244 13.73 -0.87 12.31
N VAL A 245 13.76 0.26 11.59
CA VAL A 245 12.58 1.08 11.30
C VAL A 245 12.31 1.04 9.80
N ILE A 246 11.11 0.62 9.43
CA ILE A 246 10.60 0.66 8.05
C ILE A 246 9.42 1.62 8.01
N PHE A 247 9.44 2.58 7.09
CA PHE A 247 8.34 3.50 6.82
C PHE A 247 7.94 3.45 5.35
N LEU A 248 6.64 3.31 5.07
CA LEU A 248 6.09 3.37 3.71
C LEU A 248 4.61 3.78 3.72
N SER A 249 4.08 4.15 2.53
CA SER A 249 2.63 4.19 2.28
C SER A 249 2.16 2.87 1.66
N ASP A 250 0.94 2.46 1.96
CA ASP A 250 0.35 1.25 1.38
C ASP A 250 -0.11 1.42 -0.08
N HIS A 251 -0.33 2.63 -0.55
CA HIS A 251 -0.54 3.03 -1.96
C HIS A 251 -0.66 4.55 -2.09
N GLY A 252 -1.06 5.04 -3.29
CA GLY A 252 -1.22 6.46 -3.57
C GLY A 252 -2.48 7.10 -2.96
N MET A 253 -2.68 8.40 -3.23
CA MET A 253 -3.78 9.20 -2.66
C MET A 253 -5.17 8.67 -3.06
N PRO A 254 -6.23 8.89 -2.23
CA PRO A 254 -7.56 8.32 -2.45
C PRO A 254 -8.38 9.16 -3.44
N LEU A 255 -7.78 9.53 -4.58
CA LEU A 255 -8.37 10.32 -5.66
C LEU A 255 -8.30 9.56 -6.99
N PRO A 256 -9.07 9.97 -8.02
CA PRO A 256 -9.05 9.35 -9.34
C PRO A 256 -7.63 9.14 -9.88
N PHE A 257 -7.37 8.03 -10.56
CA PHE A 257 -6.09 7.59 -11.12
C PHE A 257 -4.98 7.23 -10.11
N ALA A 258 -5.15 7.52 -8.82
CA ALA A 258 -4.12 7.29 -7.80
C ALA A 258 -4.48 6.26 -6.72
N LYS A 259 -5.69 5.67 -6.75
CA LYS A 259 -6.09 4.54 -5.88
C LYS A 259 -6.90 3.51 -6.69
N THR A 260 -6.76 2.22 -6.32
CA THR A 260 -7.36 1.08 -7.01
C THR A 260 -6.92 0.94 -8.47
N GLN A 261 -5.72 1.41 -8.78
CA GLN A 261 -5.14 1.49 -10.11
C GLN A 261 -3.73 0.87 -10.13
N LEU A 262 -3.15 0.71 -11.33
CA LEU A 262 -1.76 0.31 -11.49
C LEU A 262 -0.87 1.42 -12.10
N TYR A 263 -1.40 2.62 -12.25
CA TYR A 263 -0.64 3.78 -12.71
C TYR A 263 0.53 4.13 -11.78
N HIS A 264 1.44 4.95 -12.26
CA HIS A 264 2.64 5.32 -11.53
C HIS A 264 2.31 5.88 -10.14
N HIS A 265 1.45 6.89 -10.05
CA HIS A 265 1.07 7.53 -8.78
C HIS A 265 0.22 6.66 -7.85
N SER A 266 -0.45 5.62 -8.39
CA SER A 266 -1.20 4.68 -7.57
C SER A 266 -0.31 3.70 -6.80
N THR A 267 0.87 3.41 -7.34
CA THR A 267 1.74 2.35 -6.83
C THR A 267 3.10 2.83 -6.33
N ARG A 268 3.60 3.98 -6.79
CA ARG A 268 4.83 4.54 -6.24
C ARG A 268 4.61 4.91 -4.78
N THR A 269 5.49 4.41 -3.90
CA THR A 269 5.38 4.60 -2.45
C THR A 269 6.67 5.20 -1.87
N PRO A 270 6.60 6.10 -0.89
CA PRO A 270 7.78 6.43 -0.12
C PRO A 270 8.23 5.18 0.64
N LEU A 271 9.51 4.84 0.55
CA LEU A 271 10.10 3.74 1.32
C LEU A 271 11.41 4.20 1.94
N MET A 272 11.44 4.22 3.27
CA MET A 272 12.59 4.58 4.10
C MET A 272 12.90 3.43 5.04
N VAL A 273 14.14 2.97 5.05
CA VAL A 273 14.58 1.86 5.91
C VAL A 273 15.80 2.29 6.70
N ARG A 274 15.72 2.17 8.02
CA ARG A 274 16.84 2.32 8.94
C ARG A 274 17.15 0.98 9.60
N VAL A 275 18.36 0.47 9.37
CA VAL A 275 18.91 -0.68 10.08
C VAL A 275 20.15 -0.20 10.82
N PRO A 276 20.15 -0.20 12.17
CA PRO A 276 21.29 0.25 12.96
C PRO A 276 22.59 -0.47 12.56
N GLY A 277 23.65 0.29 12.36
CA GLY A 277 24.94 -0.26 11.98
C GLY A 277 25.07 -0.74 10.52
N VAL A 278 23.98 -0.73 9.73
CA VAL A 278 23.93 -1.22 8.35
C VAL A 278 23.65 -0.09 7.36
N THR A 279 22.51 0.58 7.49
CA THR A 279 22.10 1.61 6.54
C THR A 279 22.91 2.90 6.68
N GLN A 280 23.33 3.47 5.55
CA GLN A 280 23.94 4.79 5.54
C GLN A 280 22.87 5.88 5.62
N ALA A 281 22.87 6.64 6.71
CA ALA A 281 21.91 7.72 6.94
C ALA A 281 21.92 8.77 5.81
N GLY A 282 20.73 9.17 5.37
CA GLY A 282 20.51 10.18 4.34
C GLY A 282 20.86 9.76 2.91
N LYS A 283 21.25 8.50 2.68
CA LYS A 283 21.49 8.00 1.32
C LYS A 283 20.19 7.73 0.58
N VAL A 284 20.28 7.86 -0.74
CA VAL A 284 19.18 7.58 -1.67
C VAL A 284 19.62 6.48 -2.64
N ASP A 285 18.89 5.39 -2.64
CA ASP A 285 19.01 4.38 -3.68
C ASP A 285 18.18 4.80 -4.91
N LYS A 286 18.89 5.10 -6.01
CA LYS A 286 18.30 5.45 -7.32
C LYS A 286 18.48 4.32 -8.34
N ARG A 287 19.07 3.20 -7.92
CA ARG A 287 19.47 2.11 -8.82
C ARG A 287 18.39 1.04 -8.91
N HIS A 288 17.88 0.62 -7.78
CA HIS A 288 17.04 -0.56 -7.70
C HIS A 288 15.56 -0.19 -7.70
N MET A 289 14.78 -0.96 -8.42
CA MET A 289 13.31 -0.92 -8.32
C MET A 289 12.86 -2.01 -7.35
N VAL A 290 12.31 -1.60 -6.21
CA VAL A 290 11.88 -2.50 -5.14
C VAL A 290 10.38 -2.48 -4.98
N SER A 291 9.82 -3.58 -4.50
CA SER A 291 8.38 -3.72 -4.29
C SER A 291 8.06 -4.19 -2.87
N VAL A 292 6.82 -3.96 -2.43
CA VAL A 292 6.39 -4.40 -1.08
C VAL A 292 6.39 -5.92 -0.90
N VAL A 293 6.33 -6.69 -1.97
CA VAL A 293 6.48 -8.15 -1.92
C VAL A 293 7.88 -8.56 -1.41
N ASP A 294 8.87 -7.69 -1.56
CA ASP A 294 10.24 -7.87 -1.17
C ASP A 294 10.50 -7.58 0.32
N LEU A 295 9.50 -7.03 1.04
CA LEU A 295 9.68 -6.64 2.45
C LEU A 295 9.88 -7.83 3.38
N LEU A 296 9.04 -8.86 3.29
CA LEU A 296 9.18 -10.02 4.18
C LEU A 296 10.56 -10.70 4.04
N PRO A 297 11.02 -11.08 2.82
CA PRO A 297 12.36 -11.66 2.70
C PRO A 297 13.47 -10.73 3.19
N THR A 298 13.33 -9.41 3.02
CA THR A 298 14.31 -8.43 3.51
C THR A 298 14.32 -8.35 5.04
N VAL A 299 13.15 -8.39 5.68
CA VAL A 299 13.03 -8.41 7.14
C VAL A 299 13.66 -9.69 7.71
N LEU A 300 13.36 -10.85 7.13
CA LEU A 300 13.92 -12.12 7.59
C LEU A 300 15.46 -12.09 7.53
N GLU A 301 16.03 -11.67 6.39
CA GLU A 301 17.50 -11.57 6.24
C GLU A 301 18.10 -10.54 7.21
N ALA A 302 17.48 -9.37 7.37
CA ALA A 302 17.96 -8.32 8.26
C ALA A 302 17.96 -8.73 9.74
N LEU A 303 17.02 -9.58 10.13
CA LEU A 303 16.91 -10.11 11.50
C LEU A 303 17.69 -11.42 11.70
N GLY A 304 18.37 -11.94 10.67
CA GLY A 304 19.11 -13.19 10.72
C GLY A 304 18.22 -14.42 10.85
N LEU A 305 16.99 -14.35 10.33
CA LEU A 305 16.03 -15.44 10.30
C LEU A 305 16.10 -16.20 8.97
N GLU A 306 15.73 -17.49 9.01
CA GLU A 306 15.76 -18.34 7.83
C GLU A 306 14.78 -17.84 6.75
N PRO A 307 15.17 -17.88 5.47
CA PRO A 307 14.27 -17.57 4.37
C PRO A 307 13.17 -18.63 4.25
N LEU A 308 12.05 -18.26 3.67
CA LEU A 308 10.98 -19.22 3.36
C LEU A 308 11.24 -19.91 2.03
N ASP A 309 10.90 -21.20 1.94
CA ASP A 309 11.01 -21.99 0.68
C ASP A 309 10.12 -21.43 -0.45
N ARG A 310 9.01 -20.80 -0.09
CA ARG A 310 8.05 -20.20 -1.02
C ARG A 310 7.92 -18.71 -0.78
N GLN A 311 8.52 -17.92 -1.67
CA GLN A 311 8.42 -16.46 -1.72
C GLN A 311 8.35 -16.02 -3.19
N ASP A 312 7.52 -15.00 -3.48
CA ASP A 312 7.51 -14.35 -4.78
C ASP A 312 8.42 -13.11 -4.79
N GLY A 313 8.63 -12.52 -3.62
CA GLY A 313 9.58 -11.43 -3.38
C GLY A 313 11.02 -11.90 -3.22
N ARG A 314 11.95 -10.94 -3.28
CA ARG A 314 13.39 -11.13 -3.08
C ARG A 314 13.89 -10.15 -2.02
N SER A 315 14.92 -10.52 -1.28
CA SER A 315 15.50 -9.58 -0.29
C SER A 315 16.29 -8.46 -0.98
N PHE A 316 16.00 -7.21 -0.59
CA PHE A 316 16.82 -6.06 -0.94
C PHE A 316 17.78 -5.65 0.20
N TYR A 317 18.01 -6.53 1.17
CA TYR A 317 18.96 -6.27 2.25
C TYR A 317 20.38 -5.92 1.78
N PRO A 318 20.92 -6.50 0.69
CA PRO A 318 22.20 -6.06 0.13
C PRO A 318 22.21 -4.56 -0.26
N ALA A 319 21.10 -4.02 -0.80
CA ALA A 319 21.02 -2.58 -1.07
C ALA A 319 21.08 -1.73 0.20
N LEU A 320 20.55 -2.23 1.32
CA LEU A 320 20.66 -1.54 2.62
C LEU A 320 22.12 -1.42 3.09
N LYS A 321 22.98 -2.35 2.70
CA LYS A 321 24.44 -2.31 2.91
C LYS A 321 25.18 -1.43 1.88
N GLY A 322 24.46 -0.94 0.86
CA GLY A 322 25.02 -0.16 -0.25
C GLY A 322 25.56 -1.00 -1.41
N GLU A 323 25.29 -2.29 -1.43
CA GLU A 323 25.69 -3.20 -2.49
C GLU A 323 24.83 -3.02 -3.75
N LYS A 324 25.40 -3.34 -4.93
CA LYS A 324 24.66 -3.38 -6.18
C LYS A 324 24.00 -4.74 -6.33
N MET A 325 22.71 -4.75 -6.71
CA MET A 325 21.98 -5.96 -7.01
C MET A 325 21.64 -6.01 -8.50
N GLU A 326 21.75 -7.18 -9.12
CA GLU A 326 21.39 -7.40 -10.52
C GLU A 326 19.93 -7.87 -10.65
N GLY A 327 19.27 -7.49 -11.76
CA GLY A 327 17.87 -7.88 -12.03
C GLY A 327 16.83 -7.12 -11.21
N TRP A 328 17.15 -5.90 -10.75
CA TRP A 328 16.22 -5.00 -10.02
C TRP A 328 15.86 -3.77 -10.88
N ASP A 329 15.60 -4.03 -12.18
CA ASP A 329 15.34 -2.97 -13.17
C ASP A 329 13.87 -2.74 -13.44
N TYR A 330 12.97 -3.56 -12.87
CA TYR A 330 11.52 -3.43 -12.99
C TYR A 330 10.79 -3.98 -11.78
N VAL A 331 9.53 -3.57 -11.65
CA VAL A 331 8.55 -4.11 -10.71
C VAL A 331 7.30 -4.56 -11.44
N ILE A 332 6.64 -5.59 -10.89
CA ILE A 332 5.34 -6.06 -11.38
C ILE A 332 4.25 -5.59 -10.44
N LYS A 333 3.10 -5.25 -11.01
CA LYS A 333 1.92 -4.80 -10.31
C LYS A 333 0.72 -5.62 -10.74
N GLN A 334 -0.22 -5.81 -9.84
CA GLN A 334 -1.45 -6.54 -10.12
C GLN A 334 -2.63 -5.92 -9.37
N TYR A 335 -3.81 -6.11 -9.91
CA TYR A 335 -5.07 -5.73 -9.29
C TYR A 335 -6.11 -6.78 -9.62
N HIS A 336 -7.09 -6.98 -8.76
CA HIS A 336 -8.14 -7.97 -8.98
C HIS A 336 -9.54 -7.43 -8.74
N GLU A 337 -9.81 -6.84 -7.56
CA GLU A 337 -11.14 -6.35 -7.25
C GLU A 337 -11.14 -5.25 -6.17
N ASN A 338 -12.22 -4.49 -6.13
CA ASN A 338 -12.47 -3.49 -5.10
C ASN A 338 -13.62 -3.92 -4.19
N ALA A 339 -13.32 -4.26 -2.93
CA ALA A 339 -14.28 -4.60 -1.88
C ALA A 339 -15.32 -5.67 -2.32
N GLY A 340 -14.92 -6.65 -3.14
CA GLY A 340 -15.76 -7.74 -3.63
C GLY A 340 -16.95 -7.29 -4.48
N ARG A 341 -16.85 -6.15 -5.15
CA ARG A 341 -17.92 -5.60 -5.98
C ARG A 341 -17.92 -6.20 -7.38
N SER A 342 -16.82 -6.02 -8.11
CA SER A 342 -16.61 -6.60 -9.43
C SER A 342 -15.16 -7.08 -9.54
N ARG A 343 -14.91 -8.00 -10.42
CA ARG A 343 -13.59 -8.49 -10.78
C ARG A 343 -13.09 -7.68 -11.97
N ASP A 344 -12.10 -6.83 -11.72
CA ASP A 344 -11.49 -5.98 -12.75
C ASP A 344 -9.97 -6.28 -12.78
N PRO A 345 -9.53 -7.50 -13.15
CA PRO A 345 -8.15 -7.91 -13.07
C PRO A 345 -7.27 -7.09 -14.01
N MET A 346 -6.13 -6.64 -13.49
CA MET A 346 -5.12 -5.90 -14.26
C MET A 346 -3.73 -6.43 -13.93
N ARG A 347 -2.83 -6.35 -14.91
CA ARG A 347 -1.38 -6.58 -14.71
C ARG A 347 -0.60 -5.43 -15.28
N ALA A 348 0.51 -5.13 -14.66
CA ALA A 348 1.41 -4.13 -15.19
C ALA A 348 2.87 -4.46 -14.86
N ILE A 349 3.75 -4.03 -15.75
CA ILE A 349 5.20 -4.01 -15.54
C ILE A 349 5.69 -2.57 -15.65
N GLN A 350 6.48 -2.15 -14.68
CA GLN A 350 7.10 -0.84 -14.72
C GLN A 350 8.61 -0.93 -14.59
N THR A 351 9.31 -0.29 -15.50
CA THR A 351 10.73 0.06 -15.43
C THR A 351 10.86 1.52 -14.95
N LYS A 352 12.09 2.03 -14.80
CA LYS A 352 12.32 3.46 -14.52
C LYS A 352 11.83 4.39 -15.62
N LYS A 353 11.65 3.88 -16.84
CA LYS A 353 11.27 4.68 -18.01
C LYS A 353 9.86 4.44 -18.48
N TYR A 354 9.40 3.21 -18.47
CA TYR A 354 8.14 2.79 -19.09
C TYR A 354 7.27 2.02 -18.12
N LEU A 355 5.97 2.18 -18.29
CA LEU A 355 4.91 1.42 -17.64
C LEU A 355 4.01 0.83 -18.72
N TYR A 356 3.88 -0.50 -18.76
CA TYR A 356 2.91 -1.20 -19.59
C TYR A 356 1.83 -1.80 -18.69
N LEU A 357 0.56 -1.65 -19.10
CA LEU A 357 -0.62 -2.20 -18.42
C LEU A 357 -1.42 -3.09 -19.37
N PHE A 358 -1.98 -4.16 -18.80
CA PHE A 358 -2.95 -5.04 -19.44
C PHE A 358 -4.24 -5.11 -18.62
N ASN A 359 -5.38 -4.76 -19.24
CA ASN A 359 -6.71 -4.64 -18.65
C ASN A 359 -7.70 -5.56 -19.38
N PRO A 360 -7.70 -6.89 -19.17
CA PRO A 360 -8.52 -7.84 -19.95
C PRO A 360 -10.02 -7.62 -19.83
N TRP A 361 -10.48 -6.97 -18.77
CA TRP A 361 -11.89 -6.66 -18.55
C TRP A 361 -12.41 -5.48 -19.38
N SER A 362 -11.51 -4.67 -19.93
CA SER A 362 -11.86 -3.46 -20.69
C SER A 362 -12.38 -3.85 -22.09
N ASN A 363 -13.67 -3.68 -22.31
CA ASN A 363 -14.37 -3.97 -23.58
C ASN A 363 -15.17 -2.77 -24.09
N GLY A 364 -14.99 -1.58 -23.52
CA GLY A 364 -15.71 -0.35 -23.88
C GLY A 364 -17.09 -0.20 -23.25
N GLU A 365 -17.61 -1.23 -22.57
CA GLU A 365 -18.94 -1.22 -21.94
C GLU A 365 -18.88 -1.33 -20.42
N ARG A 366 -17.93 -2.10 -19.90
CA ARG A 366 -17.76 -2.32 -18.46
C ARG A 366 -17.22 -1.08 -17.79
N ILE A 367 -17.87 -0.71 -16.68
CA ILE A 367 -17.44 0.43 -15.85
C ILE A 367 -16.59 -0.09 -14.70
N PHE A 368 -15.36 0.38 -14.63
CA PHE A 368 -14.40 0.06 -13.58
C PHE A 368 -14.92 0.39 -12.18
N ALA A 369 -14.92 -0.60 -11.28
CA ALA A 369 -15.35 -0.41 -9.91
C ALA A 369 -14.21 0.11 -9.02
N THR A 370 -13.99 1.41 -9.01
CA THR A 370 -12.94 2.05 -8.20
C THR A 370 -13.43 2.57 -6.85
N ALA A 371 -12.52 2.66 -5.88
CA ALA A 371 -12.80 3.23 -4.56
C ALA A 371 -12.96 4.76 -4.56
N THR A 372 -12.65 5.43 -5.68
CA THR A 372 -12.59 6.90 -5.76
C THR A 372 -13.83 7.55 -6.40
N ASN A 373 -14.84 6.76 -6.82
CA ASN A 373 -16.08 7.28 -7.44
C ASN A 373 -16.88 8.25 -6.54
N GLY A 374 -16.73 8.18 -5.23
CA GLY A 374 -17.45 9.05 -4.27
C GLY A 374 -16.72 10.34 -3.91
N THR A 375 -15.56 10.64 -4.50
CA THR A 375 -14.77 11.84 -4.21
C THR A 375 -15.40 13.08 -4.83
N VAL A 376 -15.10 14.27 -4.29
CA VAL A 376 -15.48 15.54 -4.90
C VAL A 376 -14.84 15.63 -6.28
N THR A 377 -13.56 15.32 -6.39
CA THR A 377 -12.82 15.31 -7.67
C THR A 377 -13.51 14.46 -8.74
N CYS A 378 -13.97 13.23 -8.41
CA CYS A 378 -14.66 12.39 -9.39
C CYS A 378 -16.01 12.99 -9.83
N LYS A 379 -16.78 13.56 -8.89
CA LYS A 379 -18.05 14.23 -9.20
C LYS A 379 -17.84 15.46 -10.10
N ARG A 380 -16.80 16.25 -9.84
CA ARG A 380 -16.45 17.40 -10.68
C ARG A 380 -16.03 16.95 -12.08
N MET A 381 -15.22 15.89 -12.19
CA MET A 381 -14.84 15.32 -13.49
C MET A 381 -16.07 14.91 -14.31
N ILE A 382 -17.07 14.28 -13.67
CA ILE A 382 -18.34 13.90 -14.32
C ILE A 382 -19.11 15.14 -14.80
N ALA A 383 -19.22 16.17 -13.95
CA ALA A 383 -19.97 17.39 -14.31
C ALA A 383 -19.28 18.16 -15.44
N LEU A 384 -17.96 18.29 -15.41
CA LEU A 384 -17.21 19.01 -16.45
C LEU A 384 -17.19 18.26 -17.79
N ALA A 385 -17.25 16.93 -17.78
CA ALA A 385 -17.28 16.10 -18.98
C ALA A 385 -18.53 16.33 -19.86
N GLU A 386 -19.59 16.93 -19.33
CA GLU A 386 -20.79 17.28 -20.10
C GLU A 386 -20.55 18.44 -21.09
N GLU A 387 -19.56 19.31 -20.80
CA GLU A 387 -19.30 20.54 -21.57
C GLU A 387 -17.88 20.59 -22.16
N ASP A 388 -16.96 19.75 -21.68
CA ASP A 388 -15.53 19.71 -22.05
C ASP A 388 -15.17 18.33 -22.65
N GLU A 389 -14.82 18.33 -23.95
CA GLU A 389 -14.49 17.10 -24.70
C GLU A 389 -13.22 16.42 -24.16
N GLU A 390 -12.20 17.17 -23.73
CA GLU A 390 -10.97 16.58 -23.18
C GLU A 390 -11.24 15.97 -21.79
N MET A 391 -12.08 16.61 -20.99
CA MET A 391 -12.54 16.04 -19.72
C MET A 391 -13.40 14.79 -19.94
N ASN A 392 -14.23 14.77 -20.97
CA ASN A 392 -15.01 13.59 -21.32
C ASN A 392 -14.11 12.41 -21.72
N LYS A 393 -13.11 12.62 -22.56
CA LYS A 393 -12.11 11.58 -22.89
C LYS A 393 -11.39 11.05 -21.65
N ARG A 394 -11.05 11.95 -20.71
CA ARG A 394 -10.42 11.57 -19.44
C ARG A 394 -11.34 10.76 -18.55
N LEU A 395 -12.64 11.11 -18.49
CA LEU A 395 -13.67 10.36 -17.76
C LEU A 395 -13.92 9.00 -18.38
N GLU A 396 -13.96 8.90 -19.71
CA GLU A 396 -14.10 7.62 -20.42
C GLU A 396 -12.93 6.69 -20.12
N LEU A 397 -11.69 7.19 -20.20
CA LEU A 397 -10.50 6.43 -19.79
C LEU A 397 -10.59 5.99 -18.32
N TYR A 398 -11.08 6.84 -17.44
CA TYR A 398 -11.24 6.50 -16.02
C TYR A 398 -12.27 5.40 -15.79
N ARG A 399 -13.36 5.39 -16.57
CA ARG A 399 -14.49 4.45 -16.43
C ARG A 399 -14.28 3.13 -17.17
N PHE A 400 -13.85 3.20 -18.42
CA PHE A 400 -13.84 2.06 -19.33
C PHE A 400 -12.45 1.51 -19.59
N ARG A 401 -11.40 2.29 -19.38
CA ARG A 401 -10.04 1.93 -19.75
C ARG A 401 -9.90 1.63 -21.25
N VAL A 402 -8.74 1.05 -21.58
CA VAL A 402 -8.48 0.35 -22.84
C VAL A 402 -7.76 -0.95 -22.51
N PRO A 403 -7.81 -1.97 -23.39
CA PRO A 403 -7.21 -3.28 -23.11
C PRO A 403 -5.72 -3.23 -22.77
N GLU A 404 -4.95 -2.37 -23.43
CA GLU A 404 -3.51 -2.21 -23.23
C GLU A 404 -3.12 -0.74 -23.18
N GLU A 405 -2.18 -0.42 -22.30
CA GLU A 405 -1.67 0.94 -22.14
C GLU A 405 -0.14 0.94 -22.02
N LEU A 406 0.53 1.92 -22.63
CA LEU A 406 1.97 2.13 -22.52
C LEU A 406 2.28 3.59 -22.23
N TYR A 407 3.02 3.85 -21.16
CA TYR A 407 3.39 5.22 -20.74
C TYR A 407 4.91 5.34 -20.57
N GLN A 408 5.45 6.50 -20.94
CA GLN A 408 6.86 6.82 -20.71
C GLN A 408 7.01 7.62 -19.39
N VAL A 409 6.89 6.94 -18.25
CA VAL A 409 6.73 7.51 -16.91
C VAL A 409 7.85 8.44 -16.42
N ASN A 410 9.03 8.39 -17.02
CA ASN A 410 10.10 9.35 -16.71
C ASN A 410 9.90 10.72 -17.38
N GLN A 411 8.97 10.85 -18.34
CA GLN A 411 8.60 12.09 -19.01
C GLN A 411 7.13 12.43 -18.76
N ASP A 412 6.29 11.42 -18.59
CA ASP A 412 4.87 11.50 -18.32
C ASP A 412 4.51 10.64 -17.09
N PRO A 413 4.93 11.06 -15.87
CA PRO A 413 4.61 10.34 -14.63
C PRO A 413 3.11 10.30 -14.33
N ASP A 414 2.34 11.25 -14.87
CA ASP A 414 0.90 11.38 -14.69
C ASP A 414 0.10 10.44 -15.61
N CYS A 415 0.78 9.71 -16.52
CA CYS A 415 0.18 8.75 -17.45
C CYS A 415 -0.97 9.38 -18.26
N LEU A 416 -0.68 10.51 -18.92
CA LEU A 416 -1.64 11.26 -19.71
C LEU A 416 -1.66 10.82 -21.17
N ASN A 417 -0.51 10.36 -21.70
CA ASN A 417 -0.33 10.05 -23.11
C ASN A 417 -0.10 8.55 -23.30
N ASN A 418 -1.13 7.80 -23.69
CA ASN A 418 -0.99 6.40 -24.02
C ASN A 418 -0.23 6.23 -25.34
N LEU A 419 0.89 5.53 -25.30
CA LEU A 419 1.81 5.32 -26.42
C LEU A 419 1.66 3.93 -27.07
N ILE A 420 0.62 3.18 -26.73
CA ILE A 420 0.45 1.77 -27.13
C ILE A 420 0.49 1.59 -28.67
N ASP A 421 -0.14 2.51 -29.39
CA ASP A 421 -0.25 2.46 -30.87
C ASP A 421 0.91 3.15 -31.61
N TYR A 422 1.92 3.68 -30.87
CA TYR A 422 3.03 4.37 -31.51
C TYR A 422 4.07 3.36 -32.03
N ALA A 423 4.19 3.23 -33.35
CA ALA A 423 5.17 2.34 -34.01
C ALA A 423 6.62 2.51 -33.50
N SER A 424 7.00 3.74 -33.12
CA SER A 424 8.32 4.04 -32.54
C SER A 424 8.53 3.41 -31.15
N LYS A 425 7.49 2.93 -30.50
CA LYS A 425 7.50 2.29 -29.17
C LYS A 425 7.28 0.79 -29.20
N GLU A 426 6.99 0.21 -30.35
CA GLU A 426 6.69 -1.22 -30.52
C GLU A 426 7.79 -2.13 -29.93
N LYS A 427 9.05 -1.84 -30.20
CA LYS A 427 10.17 -2.62 -29.65
C LYS A 427 10.17 -2.66 -28.13
N GLU A 428 9.87 -1.53 -27.48
CA GLU A 428 9.84 -1.44 -26.03
C GLU A 428 8.59 -2.13 -25.46
N ARG A 429 7.44 -1.99 -26.13
CA ARG A 429 6.21 -2.68 -25.82
C ARG A 429 6.42 -4.20 -25.79
N ILE A 430 6.93 -4.77 -26.88
CA ILE A 430 7.22 -6.21 -27.00
C ILE A 430 8.18 -6.68 -25.89
N ARG A 431 9.22 -5.88 -25.58
CA ARG A 431 10.14 -6.21 -24.48
C ARG A 431 9.44 -6.29 -23.13
N LEU A 432 8.57 -5.34 -22.84
CA LEU A 432 7.82 -5.31 -21.56
C LEU A 432 6.80 -6.43 -21.48
N GLU A 433 6.08 -6.72 -22.56
CA GLU A 433 5.18 -7.87 -22.68
C GLU A 433 5.91 -9.18 -22.39
N GLY A 434 7.07 -9.39 -23.01
CA GLY A 434 7.88 -10.60 -22.77
C GLY A 434 8.31 -10.77 -21.32
N LEU A 435 8.76 -9.69 -20.66
CA LEU A 435 9.13 -9.73 -19.25
C LEU A 435 7.92 -9.98 -18.33
N LEU A 436 6.77 -9.43 -18.69
CA LEU A 436 5.51 -9.68 -17.95
C LEU A 436 5.07 -11.13 -18.11
N GLU A 437 5.14 -11.68 -19.33
CA GLU A 437 4.80 -13.09 -19.60
C GLU A 437 5.74 -14.04 -18.85
N GLU A 438 7.05 -13.81 -18.89
CA GLU A 438 8.02 -14.58 -18.10
C GLU A 438 7.68 -14.61 -16.60
N TRP A 439 7.28 -13.46 -16.06
CA TRP A 439 6.83 -13.37 -14.68
C TRP A 439 5.54 -14.15 -14.45
N MET A 440 4.54 -14.04 -15.33
CA MET A 440 3.29 -14.79 -15.26
C MET A 440 3.51 -16.31 -15.27
N VAL A 441 4.41 -16.79 -16.13
CA VAL A 441 4.79 -18.22 -16.18
C VAL A 441 5.41 -18.64 -14.86
N ARG A 442 6.39 -17.88 -14.35
CA ARG A 442 7.10 -18.19 -13.10
C ARG A 442 6.15 -18.23 -11.89
N THR A 443 5.20 -17.33 -11.83
CA THR A 443 4.26 -17.19 -10.70
C THR A 443 2.99 -18.00 -10.88
N LYS A 444 2.82 -18.69 -12.00
CA LYS A 444 1.59 -19.43 -12.37
C LYS A 444 0.36 -18.52 -12.34
N ASP A 445 0.51 -17.32 -12.93
CA ASP A 445 -0.55 -16.32 -12.94
C ASP A 445 -1.80 -16.86 -13.69
N PRO A 446 -2.98 -16.85 -13.07
CA PRO A 446 -4.21 -17.37 -13.70
C PRO A 446 -4.63 -16.59 -14.97
N ILE A 447 -4.07 -15.40 -15.19
CA ILE A 447 -4.34 -14.56 -16.36
C ILE A 447 -3.43 -14.86 -17.56
N LEU A 448 -2.46 -15.75 -17.41
CA LEU A 448 -1.44 -16.02 -18.43
C LEU A 448 -2.03 -16.38 -19.78
N GLU A 449 -2.98 -17.30 -19.84
CA GLU A 449 -3.58 -17.73 -21.12
C GLU A 449 -4.42 -16.62 -21.76
N THR A 450 -5.12 -15.82 -20.94
CA THR A 450 -5.83 -14.63 -21.41
C THR A 450 -4.86 -13.57 -21.97
N PHE A 451 -3.70 -13.39 -21.34
CA PHE A 451 -2.68 -12.49 -21.84
C PHE A 451 -2.07 -12.96 -23.19
N ARG A 452 -1.84 -14.25 -23.34
CA ARG A 452 -1.35 -14.84 -24.60
C ARG A 452 -2.33 -14.72 -25.76
N ASN A 453 -3.62 -14.77 -25.44
CA ASN A 453 -4.71 -14.69 -26.40
C ASN A 453 -5.43 -13.32 -26.35
N ARG A 454 -4.72 -12.25 -25.94
CA ARG A 454 -5.32 -10.93 -25.75
C ARG A 454 -5.90 -10.29 -27.01
N ASP A 455 -5.46 -10.77 -28.18
CA ASP A 455 -5.99 -10.36 -29.48
C ASP A 455 -7.30 -11.09 -29.85
N ASP A 456 -7.76 -12.06 -29.05
CA ASP A 456 -9.01 -12.78 -29.22
C ASP A 456 -10.06 -12.27 -28.21
N PRO A 457 -10.96 -11.36 -28.59
CA PRO A 457 -11.91 -10.76 -27.67
C PRO A 457 -12.93 -11.77 -27.10
N GLU A 458 -13.23 -12.89 -27.77
CA GLU A 458 -14.15 -13.90 -27.27
C GLU A 458 -13.52 -14.67 -26.11
N LEU A 459 -12.26 -15.05 -26.21
CA LEU A 459 -11.52 -15.71 -25.14
C LEU A 459 -11.32 -14.78 -23.92
N VAL A 460 -10.98 -13.52 -24.18
CA VAL A 460 -10.83 -12.51 -23.12
C VAL A 460 -12.15 -12.30 -22.38
N GLU A 461 -13.25 -12.14 -23.10
CA GLU A 461 -14.59 -11.95 -22.53
C GLU A 461 -15.05 -13.17 -21.71
N ALA A 462 -14.83 -14.39 -22.23
CA ALA A 462 -15.17 -15.61 -21.51
C ALA A 462 -14.46 -15.71 -20.16
N TYR A 463 -13.17 -15.37 -20.10
CA TYR A 463 -12.40 -15.34 -18.86
C TYR A 463 -12.98 -14.32 -17.86
N VAL A 464 -13.30 -13.12 -18.31
CA VAL A 464 -13.83 -12.08 -17.43
C VAL A 464 -15.22 -12.43 -16.90
N GLN A 465 -16.07 -13.06 -17.71
CA GLN A 465 -17.38 -13.55 -17.27
C GLN A 465 -17.27 -14.65 -16.20
N GLU A 466 -16.28 -15.55 -16.32
CA GLU A 466 -16.02 -16.57 -15.30
C GLU A 466 -15.65 -15.91 -13.95
N LEU A 467 -14.75 -14.90 -13.96
CA LEU A 467 -14.36 -14.16 -12.77
C LEU A 467 -15.53 -13.41 -12.13
N GLU A 468 -16.41 -12.81 -12.93
CA GLU A 468 -17.60 -12.14 -12.42
C GLU A 468 -18.59 -13.13 -11.79
N ALA A 469 -18.76 -14.31 -12.39
CA ALA A 469 -19.59 -15.37 -11.83
C ALA A 469 -19.06 -15.81 -10.45
N GLU A 470 -17.75 -15.99 -10.32
CA GLU A 470 -17.08 -16.29 -9.05
C GLU A 470 -17.31 -15.20 -8.00
N ALA A 471 -17.11 -13.93 -8.37
CA ALA A 471 -17.33 -12.79 -7.47
C ALA A 471 -18.80 -12.70 -7.02
N ASN A 472 -19.74 -12.95 -7.91
CA ASN A 472 -21.16 -12.98 -7.60
C ASN A 472 -21.51 -14.12 -6.63
N ALA A 473 -20.96 -15.32 -6.83
CA ALA A 473 -21.14 -16.44 -5.91
C ALA A 473 -20.62 -16.09 -4.50
N ARG A 474 -19.46 -15.45 -4.38
CA ARG A 474 -18.92 -14.96 -3.10
C ARG A 474 -19.82 -13.92 -2.44
N ARG A 475 -20.37 -12.96 -3.20
CA ARG A 475 -21.31 -11.95 -2.68
C ARG A 475 -22.59 -12.59 -2.12
N ILE A 476 -23.11 -13.61 -2.80
CA ILE A 476 -24.32 -14.35 -2.38
C ILE A 476 -24.02 -15.12 -1.07
N ALA A 477 -22.89 -15.83 -1.03
CA ALA A 477 -22.49 -16.61 0.14
C ALA A 477 -22.28 -15.75 1.40
N ASN A 478 -21.79 -14.51 1.22
CA ASN A 478 -21.49 -13.57 2.31
C ASN A 478 -22.66 -12.63 2.67
N LYS A 479 -23.83 -12.74 2.05
CA LYS A 479 -25.00 -11.97 2.47
C LYS A 479 -25.38 -12.36 3.91
N PRO A 480 -25.54 -11.41 4.83
CA PRO A 480 -26.04 -11.70 6.16
C PRO A 480 -27.40 -12.39 6.05
N LYS A 481 -27.53 -13.56 6.65
CA LYS A 481 -28.83 -14.22 6.74
C LYS A 481 -29.79 -13.27 7.42
N SER A 482 -30.82 -12.81 6.71
CA SER A 482 -31.87 -11.95 7.27
C SER A 482 -32.35 -12.56 8.60
N PRO A 483 -32.48 -11.81 9.69
CA PRO A 483 -33.01 -12.34 10.91
C PRO A 483 -34.39 -12.93 10.61
N LYS A 484 -34.59 -14.22 10.89
CA LYS A 484 -35.90 -14.86 10.76
C LYS A 484 -36.89 -13.97 11.51
N LYS A 485 -37.89 -13.39 10.82
CA LYS A 485 -38.98 -12.66 11.43
C LYS A 485 -39.54 -13.58 12.53
N ALA A 486 -39.43 -13.14 13.79
CA ALA A 486 -40.05 -13.85 14.89
C ALA A 486 -41.54 -14.01 14.59
N GLN A 487 -42.01 -15.26 14.50
CA GLN A 487 -43.42 -15.53 14.37
C GLN A 487 -44.12 -14.91 15.59
N PRO A 488 -45.24 -14.20 15.40
CA PRO A 488 -46.01 -13.64 16.52
C PRO A 488 -46.46 -14.80 17.41
N LYS A 489 -46.06 -14.81 18.67
CA LYS A 489 -46.56 -15.72 19.68
C LYS A 489 -48.08 -15.56 19.72
N LYS A 490 -48.83 -16.57 19.36
CA LYS A 490 -50.27 -16.66 19.64
C LYS A 490 -50.40 -16.53 21.14
N LYS A 491 -51.12 -15.49 21.62
CA LYS A 491 -51.59 -15.40 22.98
C LYS A 491 -52.62 -16.48 23.26
N PRO A 492 -52.61 -17.06 24.45
CA PRO A 492 -53.61 -18.06 24.88
C PRO A 492 -55.03 -17.49 24.95
#